data_a9dd3e3c2c30b3532a7a391ca8e89d92
#
_entry.id   a9dd3e3c2c30b3532a7a391ca8e89d92
#
_cell.length_a   1.000
_cell.length_b   1.000
_cell.length_c   1.000
_cell.angle_alpha   90.00
_cell.angle_beta   90.00
_cell.angle_gamma   90.00
#
_symmetry.space_group_name_H-M   'P 1'
#
loop_
_entity.id
_entity.type
_entity.pdbx_description
1 polymer ?
#
loop_
_entity_poly.entity_id
_entity_poly.type
_entity_poly.pdbx_seq_one_letter_code
_entity_poly.pdbx_strand_id
1 'polypeptide(L)'
;MKKILACTIGNCVHVAGTMNFLNLAENEGYETEFLGIGVPIDELIRNIKEKKPDIVGLSYRLTPEPLAKLLEELRLKIQKEDLRNIVWIFGGTEPTGKVAEESNIFNKIFYGYEDIDEVIGYLKGKEYKDNEEYPRDLISRIESKYPYPILRHHLGLPTIEDTIESIEKIAESKVLDVISIAPDQNAQEYFFEQSKMDRRLDGAGGVPLRTEKDFKRLYEAAQRGNYPLLRSYSGTQNIIKFADVLRRTINNAWCAVPLFWYSELDKRGPRKLKDAIAENQQVMKWHGERNIPVEVNDPHHWSLRDAHDAIGVTAAYLAAYNAKKMGVKNYVAQYMFNVPAFISPEMDIAKMLAKIELVESLQDDNFKVYRQARAGLASFPADLSQAKGQLAASAYLALAIKPHIYHVVGYCEAHHAATHEEIIESCKIVRGVIKNVFLGSVDITKDSNVQRRKEQLIKEANIIINAIKAIGPKDKDPLTDPETLAKAVKIGILDAPHLKGNPACSGKLNTRVISGALYAYDNENKRIISEEERIDRILSTFKIG
;
A
#
# COMPACT_ATOMS: atom_id res chain seq x y z
N MET A 1 -14.05 -30.29 -29.20
CA MET A 1 -13.99 -28.94 -28.61
C MET A 1 -15.32 -28.73 -27.94
N LYS A 2 -15.36 -28.27 -26.67
CA LYS A 2 -16.62 -28.01 -25.98
C LYS A 2 -17.25 -26.73 -26.53
N LYS A 3 -18.58 -26.73 -26.66
CA LYS A 3 -19.34 -25.63 -27.23
C LYS A 3 -20.08 -24.84 -26.15
N ILE A 4 -19.94 -23.51 -26.14
CA ILE A 4 -20.66 -22.59 -25.30
C ILE A 4 -21.65 -21.77 -26.10
N LEU A 5 -22.91 -21.81 -25.71
CA LEU A 5 -23.98 -20.98 -26.26
C LEU A 5 -24.37 -19.94 -25.22
N ALA A 6 -24.35 -18.65 -25.54
CA ALA A 6 -24.72 -17.63 -24.57
C ALA A 6 -25.64 -16.55 -25.14
N CYS A 7 -26.48 -15.97 -24.26
CA CYS A 7 -27.36 -14.87 -24.62
C CYS A 7 -27.74 -14.03 -23.39
N THR A 8 -28.35 -12.87 -23.63
CA THR A 8 -29.14 -12.21 -22.60
C THR A 8 -30.62 -12.60 -22.77
N ILE A 9 -31.35 -12.71 -21.67
CA ILE A 9 -32.76 -13.15 -21.65
C ILE A 9 -33.71 -12.01 -21.30
N GLY A 10 -34.99 -12.20 -21.61
CA GLY A 10 -36.05 -11.23 -21.34
C GLY A 10 -35.82 -9.89 -22.07
N ASN A 11 -35.87 -8.79 -21.36
CA ASN A 11 -35.65 -7.45 -21.94
C ASN A 11 -34.21 -6.93 -21.70
N CYS A 12 -33.28 -7.80 -21.32
CA CYS A 12 -31.92 -7.40 -21.02
C CYS A 12 -31.09 -7.21 -22.29
N VAL A 13 -30.56 -6.01 -22.46
CA VAL A 13 -29.70 -5.62 -23.60
C VAL A 13 -28.21 -5.47 -23.20
N HIS A 14 -27.86 -5.81 -21.96
CA HIS A 14 -26.52 -5.61 -21.43
C HIS A 14 -25.62 -6.79 -21.79
N VAL A 15 -24.85 -6.66 -22.86
CA VAL A 15 -24.07 -7.75 -23.46
C VAL A 15 -22.60 -7.79 -23.06
N ALA A 16 -22.04 -6.70 -22.50
CA ALA A 16 -20.59 -6.59 -22.26
C ALA A 16 -20.00 -7.77 -21.46
N GLY A 17 -20.66 -8.15 -20.36
CA GLY A 17 -20.22 -9.29 -19.53
C GLY A 17 -20.26 -10.62 -20.30
N THR A 18 -21.32 -10.85 -21.06
CA THR A 18 -21.47 -12.06 -21.88
C THR A 18 -20.40 -12.13 -22.96
N MET A 19 -20.15 -11.04 -23.68
CA MET A 19 -19.13 -10.99 -24.73
C MET A 19 -17.72 -11.18 -24.16
N ASN A 20 -17.42 -10.54 -23.01
CA ASN A 20 -16.14 -10.75 -22.33
C ASN A 20 -15.93 -12.21 -21.91
N PHE A 21 -16.98 -12.85 -21.37
CA PHE A 21 -16.93 -14.26 -21.00
C PHE A 21 -16.67 -15.16 -22.23
N LEU A 22 -17.38 -14.92 -23.34
CA LEU A 22 -17.18 -15.69 -24.59
C LEU A 22 -15.77 -15.51 -25.15
N ASN A 23 -15.25 -14.27 -25.17
CA ASN A 23 -13.87 -14.00 -25.62
C ASN A 23 -12.83 -14.73 -24.74
N LEU A 24 -13.02 -14.76 -23.43
CA LEU A 24 -12.15 -15.54 -22.53
C LEU A 24 -12.24 -17.04 -22.83
N ALA A 25 -13.46 -17.55 -23.07
CA ALA A 25 -13.68 -18.95 -23.39
C ALA A 25 -13.04 -19.35 -24.74
N GLU A 26 -13.10 -18.50 -25.77
CA GLU A 26 -12.40 -18.71 -27.04
C GLU A 26 -10.88 -18.82 -26.85
N ASN A 27 -10.30 -17.92 -26.05
CA ASN A 27 -8.87 -17.96 -25.73
C ASN A 27 -8.47 -19.26 -25.00
N GLU A 28 -9.41 -19.87 -24.28
CA GLU A 28 -9.21 -21.15 -23.58
C GLU A 28 -9.62 -22.37 -24.43
N GLY A 29 -9.91 -22.17 -25.73
CA GLY A 29 -10.12 -23.24 -26.70
C GLY A 29 -11.56 -23.78 -26.77
N TYR A 30 -12.56 -23.02 -26.32
CA TYR A 30 -13.97 -23.35 -26.53
C TYR A 30 -14.47 -22.85 -27.90
N GLU A 31 -15.43 -23.55 -28.48
CA GLU A 31 -16.26 -23.00 -29.55
C GLU A 31 -17.37 -22.16 -28.92
N THR A 32 -17.47 -20.89 -29.28
CA THR A 32 -18.45 -19.98 -28.66
C THR A 32 -19.46 -19.46 -29.68
N GLU A 33 -20.69 -19.26 -29.23
CA GLU A 33 -21.74 -18.66 -30.04
C GLU A 33 -22.61 -17.74 -29.16
N PHE A 34 -22.78 -16.51 -29.65
CA PHE A 34 -23.70 -15.54 -29.02
C PHE A 34 -25.02 -15.52 -29.78
N LEU A 35 -26.12 -15.96 -29.14
CA LEU A 35 -27.45 -16.00 -29.78
C LEU A 35 -28.08 -14.65 -30.00
N GLY A 36 -27.73 -13.66 -29.16
CA GLY A 36 -28.34 -12.34 -29.23
C GLY A 36 -28.77 -11.76 -27.91
N ILE A 37 -29.47 -10.64 -28.01
CA ILE A 37 -30.00 -9.89 -26.87
C ILE A 37 -31.49 -10.16 -26.68
N GLY A 38 -31.93 -10.21 -25.41
CA GLY A 38 -33.35 -10.33 -25.09
C GLY A 38 -34.01 -11.60 -25.63
N VAL A 39 -33.26 -12.69 -25.71
CA VAL A 39 -33.72 -13.95 -26.34
C VAL A 39 -34.88 -14.54 -25.54
N PRO A 40 -36.04 -14.82 -26.17
CA PRO A 40 -37.16 -15.51 -25.55
C PRO A 40 -36.77 -16.94 -25.12
N ILE A 41 -37.35 -17.44 -24.01
CA ILE A 41 -37.02 -18.77 -23.48
C ILE A 41 -37.32 -19.87 -24.49
N ASP A 42 -38.43 -19.78 -25.25
CA ASP A 42 -38.75 -20.76 -26.30
C ASP A 42 -37.71 -20.81 -27.44
N GLU A 43 -37.21 -19.64 -27.82
CA GLU A 43 -36.16 -19.54 -28.83
C GLU A 43 -34.82 -20.09 -28.32
N LEU A 44 -34.47 -19.81 -27.08
CA LEU A 44 -33.31 -20.38 -26.40
C LEU A 44 -33.38 -21.91 -26.41
N ILE A 45 -34.48 -22.50 -25.97
CA ILE A 45 -34.67 -23.97 -25.94
C ILE A 45 -34.55 -24.60 -27.33
N ARG A 46 -35.14 -23.97 -28.36
CA ARG A 46 -35.02 -24.42 -29.75
C ARG A 46 -33.56 -24.45 -30.21
N ASN A 47 -32.82 -23.36 -29.98
CA ASN A 47 -31.41 -23.27 -30.33
C ASN A 47 -30.54 -24.29 -29.58
N ILE A 48 -30.83 -24.55 -28.30
CA ILE A 48 -30.12 -25.57 -27.51
C ILE A 48 -30.30 -26.97 -28.15
N LYS A 49 -31.51 -27.31 -28.53
CA LYS A 49 -31.79 -28.61 -29.20
C LYS A 49 -31.10 -28.77 -30.55
N GLU A 50 -31.06 -27.71 -31.34
CA GLU A 50 -30.44 -27.69 -32.65
C GLU A 50 -28.92 -27.74 -32.55
N LYS A 51 -28.31 -26.90 -31.69
CA LYS A 51 -26.85 -26.68 -31.64
C LYS A 51 -26.14 -27.58 -30.64
N LYS A 52 -26.87 -28.21 -29.73
CA LYS A 52 -26.38 -29.16 -28.70
C LYS A 52 -25.12 -28.66 -27.97
N PRO A 53 -25.18 -27.49 -27.30
CA PRO A 53 -24.04 -26.97 -26.57
C PRO A 53 -23.74 -27.82 -25.32
N ASP A 54 -22.47 -27.83 -24.91
CA ASP A 54 -22.04 -28.40 -23.62
C ASP A 54 -22.37 -27.45 -22.46
N ILE A 55 -22.32 -26.14 -22.73
CA ILE A 55 -22.53 -25.08 -21.73
C ILE A 55 -23.50 -24.05 -22.31
N VAL A 56 -24.43 -23.58 -21.46
CA VAL A 56 -25.34 -22.47 -21.77
C VAL A 56 -25.10 -21.34 -20.78
N GLY A 57 -24.70 -20.18 -21.28
CA GLY A 57 -24.51 -18.96 -20.50
C GLY A 57 -25.67 -17.97 -20.65
N LEU A 58 -26.30 -17.59 -19.56
CA LEU A 58 -27.38 -16.61 -19.54
C LEU A 58 -26.95 -15.36 -18.80
N SER A 59 -27.36 -14.21 -19.29
CA SER A 59 -27.10 -12.93 -18.59
C SER A 59 -28.38 -12.11 -18.43
N TYR A 60 -28.51 -11.48 -17.25
CA TYR A 60 -29.58 -10.56 -16.95
C TYR A 60 -29.16 -9.55 -15.88
N ARG A 61 -29.33 -8.24 -16.15
CA ARG A 61 -28.85 -7.16 -15.29
C ARG A 61 -29.92 -6.10 -14.97
N LEU A 62 -31.18 -6.43 -15.17
CA LEU A 62 -32.29 -5.54 -14.82
C LEU A 62 -32.80 -5.82 -13.40
N THR A 63 -34.12 -5.78 -13.18
CA THR A 63 -34.72 -5.98 -11.87
C THR A 63 -34.92 -7.46 -11.50
N PRO A 64 -34.80 -7.84 -10.21
CA PRO A 64 -34.94 -9.23 -9.75
C PRO A 64 -36.29 -9.89 -10.04
N GLU A 65 -37.40 -9.18 -9.87
CA GLU A 65 -38.75 -9.76 -9.95
C GLU A 65 -39.13 -10.30 -11.35
N PRO A 66 -38.84 -9.59 -12.47
CA PRO A 66 -39.03 -10.15 -13.79
C PRO A 66 -38.12 -11.35 -14.06
N LEU A 67 -36.87 -11.34 -13.54
CA LEU A 67 -35.95 -12.46 -13.69
C LEU A 67 -36.51 -13.73 -13.01
N ALA A 68 -37.07 -13.63 -11.81
CA ALA A 68 -37.63 -14.77 -11.11
C ALA A 68 -38.69 -15.50 -11.96
N LYS A 69 -39.55 -14.75 -12.66
CA LYS A 69 -40.59 -15.33 -13.56
C LYS A 69 -39.94 -16.01 -14.78
N LEU A 70 -38.92 -15.40 -15.37
CA LEU A 70 -38.20 -15.98 -16.52
C LEU A 70 -37.48 -17.27 -16.13
N LEU A 71 -36.87 -17.31 -14.95
CA LEU A 71 -36.17 -18.51 -14.46
C LEU A 71 -37.15 -19.64 -14.08
N GLU A 72 -38.31 -19.32 -13.55
CA GLU A 72 -39.35 -20.35 -13.32
C GLU A 72 -39.84 -20.95 -14.65
N GLU A 73 -40.10 -20.13 -15.68
CA GLU A 73 -40.39 -20.62 -17.03
C GLU A 73 -39.27 -21.49 -17.60
N LEU A 74 -38.02 -21.03 -17.47
CA LEU A 74 -36.85 -21.78 -17.93
C LEU A 74 -36.73 -23.14 -17.20
N ARG A 75 -36.94 -23.17 -15.89
CA ARG A 75 -36.87 -24.38 -15.08
C ARG A 75 -37.87 -25.45 -15.56
N LEU A 76 -39.12 -25.04 -15.83
CA LEU A 76 -40.14 -25.92 -16.37
C LEU A 76 -39.79 -26.47 -17.74
N LYS A 77 -39.21 -25.66 -18.60
CA LYS A 77 -38.74 -26.06 -19.95
C LYS A 77 -37.57 -27.04 -19.88
N ILE A 78 -36.58 -26.77 -19.01
CA ILE A 78 -35.42 -27.67 -18.78
C ILE A 78 -35.90 -29.06 -18.35
N GLN A 79 -36.90 -29.13 -17.42
CA GLN A 79 -37.45 -30.39 -16.97
C GLN A 79 -38.24 -31.12 -18.08
N LYS A 80 -39.09 -30.41 -18.81
CA LYS A 80 -39.90 -30.97 -19.90
C LYS A 80 -39.07 -31.52 -21.04
N GLU A 81 -37.99 -30.86 -21.38
CA GLU A 81 -37.16 -31.19 -22.56
C GLU A 81 -35.89 -32.01 -22.21
N ASP A 82 -35.78 -32.42 -20.92
CA ASP A 82 -34.66 -33.21 -20.36
C ASP A 82 -33.27 -32.64 -20.66
N LEU A 83 -33.11 -31.30 -20.40
CA LEU A 83 -31.87 -30.56 -20.63
C LEU A 83 -30.99 -30.45 -19.38
N ARG A 84 -31.13 -31.36 -18.41
CA ARG A 84 -30.41 -31.33 -17.11
C ARG A 84 -28.93 -31.70 -17.23
N ASN A 85 -28.52 -32.32 -18.30
CA ASN A 85 -27.12 -32.72 -18.54
C ASN A 85 -26.25 -31.57 -19.07
N ILE A 86 -26.83 -30.42 -19.40
CA ILE A 86 -26.13 -29.22 -19.87
C ILE A 86 -25.59 -28.45 -18.66
N VAL A 87 -24.39 -27.90 -18.77
CA VAL A 87 -23.86 -26.98 -17.74
C VAL A 87 -24.46 -25.60 -17.94
N TRP A 88 -25.17 -25.10 -16.94
CA TRP A 88 -25.81 -23.79 -16.97
C TRP A 88 -25.00 -22.77 -16.18
N ILE A 89 -24.72 -21.62 -16.78
CA ILE A 89 -23.98 -20.52 -16.16
C ILE A 89 -24.85 -19.26 -16.21
N PHE A 90 -24.80 -18.47 -15.14
CA PHE A 90 -25.47 -17.17 -15.08
C PHE A 90 -24.45 -16.05 -14.83
N GLY A 91 -24.64 -14.91 -15.52
CA GLY A 91 -23.90 -13.67 -15.28
C GLY A 91 -24.86 -12.51 -15.01
N GLY A 92 -24.70 -11.83 -13.88
CA GLY A 92 -25.58 -10.75 -13.52
C GLY A 92 -24.97 -9.70 -12.59
N THR A 93 -25.83 -9.05 -11.80
CA THR A 93 -25.47 -8.21 -10.66
C THR A 93 -25.76 -8.96 -9.38
N GLU A 94 -25.27 -8.49 -8.23
CA GLU A 94 -25.54 -9.17 -6.95
C GLU A 94 -27.06 -9.43 -6.70
N PRO A 95 -27.99 -8.47 -6.90
CA PRO A 95 -29.41 -8.75 -6.73
C PRO A 95 -29.96 -9.80 -7.69
N THR A 96 -29.53 -9.82 -8.94
CA THR A 96 -30.00 -10.79 -9.94
C THR A 96 -29.32 -12.15 -9.80
N GLY A 97 -28.07 -12.19 -9.33
CA GLY A 97 -27.36 -13.41 -9.00
C GLY A 97 -28.01 -14.18 -7.84
N LYS A 98 -28.48 -13.49 -6.79
CA LYS A 98 -29.24 -14.11 -5.69
C LYS A 98 -30.51 -14.82 -6.19
N VAL A 99 -31.26 -14.20 -7.10
CA VAL A 99 -32.42 -14.83 -7.73
C VAL A 99 -32.03 -16.05 -8.56
N ALA A 100 -30.89 -15.98 -9.25
CA ALA A 100 -30.35 -17.11 -10.00
C ALA A 100 -29.95 -18.27 -9.07
N GLU A 101 -29.35 -18.00 -7.91
CA GLU A 101 -29.04 -19.04 -6.90
C GLU A 101 -30.30 -19.74 -6.39
N GLU A 102 -31.32 -18.96 -6.01
CA GLU A 102 -32.60 -19.48 -5.52
C GLU A 102 -33.32 -20.36 -6.54
N SER A 103 -33.09 -20.14 -7.84
CA SER A 103 -33.70 -20.95 -8.92
C SER A 103 -33.19 -22.38 -8.99
N ASN A 104 -32.01 -22.67 -8.43
CA ASN A 104 -31.31 -23.97 -8.49
C ASN A 104 -31.12 -24.52 -9.93
N ILE A 105 -31.01 -23.64 -10.93
CA ILE A 105 -30.76 -24.02 -12.34
C ILE A 105 -29.25 -24.06 -12.62
N PHE A 106 -28.49 -23.12 -12.06
CA PHE A 106 -27.15 -22.80 -12.52
C PHE A 106 -26.06 -23.55 -11.75
N ASN A 107 -25.09 -24.08 -12.49
CA ASN A 107 -23.89 -24.73 -11.95
C ASN A 107 -22.84 -23.69 -11.48
N LYS A 108 -22.82 -22.50 -12.10
CA LYS A 108 -21.96 -21.39 -11.72
C LYS A 108 -22.69 -20.06 -11.95
N ILE A 109 -22.51 -19.14 -11.00
CA ILE A 109 -23.03 -17.76 -11.09
C ILE A 109 -21.86 -16.80 -10.96
N PHE A 110 -21.81 -15.83 -11.88
CA PHE A 110 -20.88 -14.72 -11.89
C PHE A 110 -21.62 -13.42 -11.58
N TYR A 111 -21.19 -12.72 -10.54
CA TYR A 111 -21.81 -11.46 -10.09
C TYR A 111 -21.20 -10.22 -10.74
N GLY A 112 -20.12 -10.38 -11.53
CA GLY A 112 -19.43 -9.31 -12.25
C GLY A 112 -18.37 -8.58 -11.44
N TYR A 113 -18.00 -9.12 -10.28
CA TYR A 113 -16.86 -8.66 -9.46
C TYR A 113 -15.74 -9.71 -9.34
N GLU A 114 -15.91 -10.87 -9.98
CA GLU A 114 -14.90 -11.91 -10.02
C GLU A 114 -13.66 -11.43 -10.77
N ASP A 115 -12.50 -11.86 -10.31
CA ASP A 115 -11.25 -11.64 -11.02
C ASP A 115 -11.21 -12.48 -12.30
N ILE A 116 -10.56 -11.95 -13.35
CA ILE A 116 -10.42 -12.62 -14.64
C ILE A 116 -9.83 -14.02 -14.45
N ASP A 117 -8.85 -14.17 -13.55
CA ASP A 117 -8.21 -15.46 -13.26
C ASP A 117 -9.18 -16.49 -12.66
N GLU A 118 -10.19 -16.07 -11.92
CA GLU A 118 -11.26 -16.94 -11.41
C GLU A 118 -12.11 -17.47 -12.57
N VAL A 119 -12.48 -16.59 -13.51
CA VAL A 119 -13.25 -16.97 -14.70
C VAL A 119 -12.45 -17.94 -15.58
N ILE A 120 -11.17 -17.65 -15.81
CA ILE A 120 -10.26 -18.52 -16.57
C ILE A 120 -10.07 -19.86 -15.84
N GLY A 121 -9.89 -19.86 -14.53
CA GLY A 121 -9.78 -21.06 -13.72
C GLY A 121 -10.99 -21.99 -13.87
N TYR A 122 -12.20 -21.41 -13.82
CA TYR A 122 -13.44 -22.14 -14.05
C TYR A 122 -13.49 -22.75 -15.48
N LEU A 123 -13.14 -21.97 -16.50
CA LEU A 123 -13.12 -22.44 -17.89
C LEU A 123 -12.12 -23.59 -18.10
N LYS A 124 -10.98 -23.59 -17.40
CA LYS A 124 -9.99 -24.68 -17.42
C LYS A 124 -10.41 -25.93 -16.65
N GLY A 125 -11.61 -25.94 -16.05
CA GLY A 125 -12.06 -27.05 -15.22
C GLY A 125 -11.23 -27.22 -13.93
N LYS A 126 -10.45 -26.22 -13.59
CA LYS A 126 -9.83 -26.14 -12.26
C LYS A 126 -10.94 -25.66 -11.34
N GLU A 127 -11.43 -26.54 -10.45
CA GLU A 127 -12.08 -26.03 -9.26
C GLU A 127 -11.10 -24.99 -8.68
N TYR A 128 -11.58 -23.79 -8.45
CA TYR A 128 -10.85 -22.80 -7.66
C TYR A 128 -10.78 -23.41 -6.26
N LYS A 129 -9.88 -24.39 -6.11
CA LYS A 129 -9.53 -24.89 -4.79
C LYS A 129 -8.79 -23.73 -4.16
N ASP A 130 -9.22 -23.37 -3.00
CA ASP A 130 -8.60 -22.46 -2.04
C ASP A 130 -7.21 -23.02 -1.59
N ASN A 131 -6.41 -23.47 -2.56
CA ASN A 131 -5.05 -23.93 -2.43
C ASN A 131 -4.07 -22.83 -2.85
N GLU A 132 -4.47 -21.56 -2.73
CA GLU A 132 -3.49 -20.49 -2.72
C GLU A 132 -2.60 -20.73 -1.49
N GLU A 133 -1.38 -21.20 -1.73
CA GLU A 133 -0.34 -21.13 -0.71
C GLU A 133 -0.09 -19.65 -0.46
N TYR A 134 -0.54 -19.18 0.70
CA TYR A 134 -0.24 -17.82 1.15
C TYR A 134 1.12 -17.80 1.86
N PRO A 135 2.21 -17.37 1.19
CA PRO A 135 3.54 -17.33 1.79
C PRO A 135 3.55 -16.56 3.12
N ARG A 136 4.30 -17.07 4.10
CA ARG A 136 4.30 -16.56 5.48
C ARG A 136 5.41 -15.56 5.78
N ASP A 137 6.15 -15.15 4.78
CA ASP A 137 7.16 -14.10 4.84
C ASP A 137 6.92 -13.03 3.76
N LEU A 138 7.51 -11.86 3.96
CA LEU A 138 7.28 -10.71 3.09
C LEU A 138 7.73 -10.96 1.65
N ILE A 139 8.93 -11.49 1.47
CA ILE A 139 9.56 -11.58 0.15
C ILE A 139 8.79 -12.58 -0.73
N SER A 140 8.57 -13.78 -0.20
CA SER A 140 7.78 -14.81 -0.91
C SER A 140 6.35 -14.34 -1.19
N ARG A 141 5.73 -13.55 -0.27
CA ARG A 141 4.41 -12.97 -0.49
C ARG A 141 4.41 -11.96 -1.64
N ILE A 142 5.45 -11.11 -1.75
CA ILE A 142 5.61 -10.18 -2.87
C ILE A 142 5.79 -10.97 -4.18
N GLU A 143 6.67 -11.95 -4.19
CA GLU A 143 6.97 -12.76 -5.37
C GLU A 143 5.74 -13.52 -5.88
N SER A 144 4.93 -14.07 -4.97
CA SER A 144 3.68 -14.80 -5.34
C SER A 144 2.61 -13.91 -5.96
N LYS A 145 2.63 -12.61 -5.69
CA LYS A 145 1.65 -11.63 -6.21
C LYS A 145 2.16 -10.86 -7.43
N TYR A 146 3.46 -10.93 -7.73
CA TYR A 146 4.02 -10.18 -8.86
C TYR A 146 3.26 -10.51 -10.17
N PRO A 147 2.93 -9.50 -11.00
CA PRO A 147 3.37 -8.10 -10.96
C PRO A 147 2.50 -7.17 -10.10
N TYR A 148 1.48 -7.68 -9.42
CA TYR A 148 0.58 -6.88 -8.59
C TYR A 148 1.23 -6.56 -7.24
N PRO A 149 1.07 -5.32 -6.71
CA PRO A 149 1.54 -5.02 -5.38
C PRO A 149 0.73 -5.76 -4.32
N ILE A 150 1.39 -6.21 -3.25
CA ILE A 150 0.68 -6.62 -2.04
C ILE A 150 0.09 -5.39 -1.35
N LEU A 151 -1.08 -5.54 -0.72
CA LEU A 151 -1.74 -4.47 -0.01
C LEU A 151 -1.46 -4.54 1.49
N ARG A 152 -1.23 -3.38 2.08
CA ARG A 152 -0.99 -3.19 3.50
C ARG A 152 -1.87 -2.08 4.05
N HIS A 153 -2.36 -2.21 5.31
CA HIS A 153 -3.06 -1.15 6.04
C HIS A 153 -2.66 -1.14 7.51
N HIS A 154 -2.83 -0.01 8.19
CA HIS A 154 -2.69 0.07 9.64
C HIS A 154 -3.99 -0.36 10.33
N LEU A 155 -3.86 -1.02 11.49
CA LEU A 155 -4.99 -1.38 12.35
C LEU A 155 -4.57 -1.31 13.82
N GLY A 156 -5.37 -0.65 14.62
CA GLY A 156 -5.23 -0.61 16.07
C GLY A 156 -6.42 0.16 16.63
N LEU A 157 -7.40 -0.56 17.16
CA LEU A 157 -8.57 0.01 17.79
C LEU A 157 -8.35 0.18 19.31
N PRO A 158 -9.16 1.01 20.01
CA PRO A 158 -8.95 1.30 21.42
C PRO A 158 -9.04 0.10 22.36
N THR A 159 -9.55 -1.06 21.89
CA THR A 159 -9.56 -2.31 22.66
C THR A 159 -8.87 -3.44 21.90
N ILE A 160 -8.38 -4.45 22.65
CA ILE A 160 -7.77 -5.64 22.05
C ILE A 160 -8.83 -6.49 21.34
N GLU A 161 -10.00 -6.60 21.94
CA GLU A 161 -11.12 -7.40 21.44
C GLU A 161 -11.62 -6.89 20.08
N ASP A 162 -11.87 -5.59 19.95
CA ASP A 162 -12.30 -4.98 18.69
C ASP A 162 -11.22 -5.12 17.60
N THR A 163 -9.95 -5.04 18.03
CA THR A 163 -8.82 -5.24 17.10
C THR A 163 -8.73 -6.69 16.62
N ILE A 164 -8.96 -7.67 17.49
CA ILE A 164 -9.00 -9.11 17.15
C ILE A 164 -10.13 -9.36 16.15
N GLU A 165 -11.37 -8.94 16.47
CA GLU A 165 -12.51 -9.09 15.58
C GLU A 165 -12.25 -8.48 14.20
N SER A 166 -11.65 -7.30 14.17
CA SER A 166 -11.30 -6.64 12.92
C SER A 166 -10.24 -7.40 12.12
N ILE A 167 -9.22 -7.96 12.78
CA ILE A 167 -8.20 -8.80 12.12
C ILE A 167 -8.85 -10.03 11.49
N GLU A 168 -9.77 -10.70 12.21
CA GLU A 168 -10.47 -11.88 11.72
C GLU A 168 -11.28 -11.59 10.46
N LYS A 169 -12.09 -10.54 10.49
CA LYS A 169 -12.91 -10.12 9.34
C LYS A 169 -12.08 -9.69 8.13
N ILE A 170 -10.98 -8.95 8.37
CA ILE A 170 -10.05 -8.56 7.31
C ILE A 170 -9.39 -9.79 6.68
N ALA A 171 -8.94 -10.74 7.49
CA ALA A 171 -8.31 -11.96 7.00
C ALA A 171 -9.29 -12.81 6.17
N GLU A 172 -10.53 -12.98 6.64
CA GLU A 172 -11.59 -13.71 5.93
C GLU A 172 -11.98 -13.05 4.61
N SER A 173 -11.92 -11.72 4.54
CA SER A 173 -12.21 -10.97 3.30
C SER A 173 -11.18 -11.15 2.21
N LYS A 174 -9.97 -11.63 2.52
CA LYS A 174 -8.83 -11.88 1.61
C LYS A 174 -8.37 -10.66 0.80
N VAL A 175 -8.73 -9.44 1.22
CA VAL A 175 -8.41 -8.22 0.45
C VAL A 175 -7.06 -7.61 0.82
N LEU A 176 -6.51 -7.93 1.99
CA LEU A 176 -5.32 -7.30 2.56
C LEU A 176 -4.24 -8.35 2.84
N ASP A 177 -3.00 -8.10 2.38
CA ASP A 177 -1.89 -9.03 2.55
C ASP A 177 -1.11 -8.80 3.84
N VAL A 178 -1.10 -7.57 4.34
CA VAL A 178 -0.33 -7.20 5.55
C VAL A 178 -1.14 -6.26 6.44
N ILE A 179 -1.32 -6.65 7.70
CA ILE A 179 -1.90 -5.80 8.74
C ILE A 179 -0.76 -5.21 9.58
N SER A 180 -0.63 -3.89 9.56
CA SER A 180 0.32 -3.17 10.41
C SER A 180 -0.35 -2.82 11.73
N ILE A 181 -0.02 -3.56 12.77
CA ILE A 181 -0.52 -3.29 14.12
C ILE A 181 0.00 -1.94 14.60
N ALA A 182 -0.91 -1.08 15.01
CA ALA A 182 -0.61 0.21 15.63
C ALA A 182 -0.80 0.08 17.16
N PRO A 183 0.27 -0.10 17.94
CA PRO A 183 0.17 -0.05 19.39
C PRO A 183 -0.21 1.36 19.87
N ASP A 184 -0.90 1.46 20.98
CA ASP A 184 -1.17 2.76 21.61
C ASP A 184 0.12 3.45 22.10
N GLN A 185 0.03 4.72 22.51
CA GLN A 185 1.19 5.50 22.95
C GLN A 185 1.91 4.85 24.14
N ASN A 186 1.17 4.29 25.09
CA ASN A 186 1.73 3.58 26.24
C ASN A 186 2.57 2.36 25.82
N ALA A 187 2.06 1.54 24.89
CA ALA A 187 2.79 0.37 24.41
C ALA A 187 4.02 0.76 23.58
N GLN A 188 3.95 1.84 22.79
CA GLN A 188 5.09 2.30 22.00
C GLN A 188 6.26 2.78 22.88
N GLU A 189 5.97 3.41 24.01
CA GLU A 189 6.99 4.04 24.85
C GLU A 189 7.38 3.18 26.07
N TYR A 190 6.41 2.58 26.75
CA TYR A 190 6.60 1.97 28.06
C TYR A 190 6.24 0.48 28.13
N PHE A 191 6.29 -0.28 27.04
CA PHE A 191 5.92 -1.71 27.03
C PHE A 191 6.62 -2.51 28.14
N PHE A 192 7.90 -2.23 28.40
CA PHE A 192 8.69 -2.89 29.43
C PHE A 192 8.67 -2.19 30.80
N GLU A 193 8.01 -1.04 30.91
CA GLU A 193 7.99 -0.21 32.11
C GLU A 193 6.55 0.25 32.43
N GLN A 194 5.65 -0.72 32.59
CA GLN A 194 4.20 -0.48 32.72
C GLN A 194 3.84 0.47 33.87
N SER A 195 4.67 0.59 34.92
CA SER A 195 4.47 1.54 35.98
C SER A 195 4.57 3.03 35.55
N LYS A 196 5.16 3.29 34.38
CA LYS A 196 5.27 4.62 33.78
C LYS A 196 4.11 4.95 32.83
N MET A 197 3.25 3.98 32.52
CA MET A 197 2.12 4.17 31.63
C MET A 197 1.06 5.10 32.26
N ASP A 198 0.55 6.02 31.48
CA ASP A 198 -0.61 6.81 31.87
C ASP A 198 -1.89 6.12 31.37
N ARG A 199 -2.67 5.57 32.29
CA ARG A 199 -3.92 4.84 31.94
C ARG A 199 -4.94 5.69 31.17
N ARG A 200 -4.87 7.02 31.26
CA ARG A 200 -5.72 7.91 30.46
C ARG A 200 -5.42 7.87 28.98
N LEU A 201 -4.26 7.35 28.61
CA LEU A 201 -3.80 7.18 27.24
C LEU A 201 -3.98 5.74 26.71
N ASP A 202 -4.65 4.87 27.48
CA ASP A 202 -4.93 3.51 27.01
C ASP A 202 -5.87 3.56 25.79
N GLY A 203 -5.46 2.91 24.69
CA GLY A 203 -6.14 2.96 23.41
C GLY A 203 -5.92 4.25 22.60
N ALA A 204 -5.14 5.22 23.12
CA ALA A 204 -4.84 6.45 22.38
C ALA A 204 -3.92 6.16 21.18
N GLY A 205 -4.46 6.33 19.99
CA GLY A 205 -3.74 6.16 18.72
C GLY A 205 -3.45 4.71 18.34
N GLY A 206 -4.03 3.71 19.03
CA GLY A 206 -3.84 2.31 18.68
C GLY A 206 -4.31 1.32 19.74
N VAL A 207 -3.96 0.06 19.56
CA VAL A 207 -4.36 -1.04 20.44
C VAL A 207 -3.52 -1.09 21.72
N PRO A 208 -4.15 -1.26 22.92
CA PRO A 208 -3.47 -1.23 24.21
C PRO A 208 -2.76 -2.56 24.52
N LEU A 209 -1.64 -2.84 23.82
CA LEU A 209 -0.82 -4.04 24.04
C LEU A 209 0.03 -3.89 25.31
N ARG A 210 -0.08 -4.85 26.24
CA ARG A 210 0.59 -4.82 27.54
C ARG A 210 1.50 -6.02 27.77
N THR A 211 1.28 -7.12 27.04
CA THR A 211 2.01 -8.38 27.21
C THR A 211 2.30 -9.03 25.86
N GLU A 212 3.27 -9.96 25.85
CA GLU A 212 3.53 -10.82 24.70
C GLU A 212 2.31 -11.70 24.33
N LYS A 213 1.45 -12.01 25.32
CA LYS A 213 0.22 -12.78 25.08
C LYS A 213 -0.75 -11.99 24.21
N ASP A 214 -0.82 -10.68 24.35
CA ASP A 214 -1.69 -9.84 23.53
C ASP A 214 -1.28 -9.92 22.06
N PHE A 215 0.02 -9.79 21.77
CA PHE A 215 0.54 -9.97 20.42
C PHE A 215 0.23 -11.35 19.83
N LYS A 216 0.36 -12.43 20.63
CA LYS A 216 0.04 -13.79 20.18
C LYS A 216 -1.42 -13.95 19.83
N ARG A 217 -2.35 -13.36 20.61
CA ARG A 217 -3.78 -13.34 20.30
C ARG A 217 -4.07 -12.65 18.95
N LEU A 218 -3.41 -11.53 18.67
CA LEU A 218 -3.54 -10.86 17.37
C LEU A 218 -3.00 -11.73 16.22
N TYR A 219 -1.89 -12.44 16.46
CA TYR A 219 -1.34 -13.36 15.48
C TYR A 219 -2.28 -14.53 15.20
N GLU A 220 -2.85 -15.13 16.22
CA GLU A 220 -3.84 -16.22 16.11
C GLU A 220 -5.07 -15.78 15.31
N ALA A 221 -5.57 -14.57 15.55
CA ALA A 221 -6.68 -13.97 14.79
C ALA A 221 -6.39 -13.88 13.29
N ALA A 222 -5.15 -13.61 12.90
CA ALA A 222 -4.73 -13.53 11.51
C ALA A 222 -4.53 -14.90 10.83
N GLN A 223 -4.61 -16.04 11.58
CA GLN A 223 -4.36 -17.38 11.03
C GLN A 223 -5.61 -17.97 10.35
N ARG A 224 -6.25 -17.18 9.46
CA ARG A 224 -7.42 -17.55 8.67
C ARG A 224 -7.45 -16.80 7.34
N GLY A 225 -8.39 -17.14 6.47
CA GLY A 225 -8.60 -16.50 5.18
C GLY A 225 -7.34 -16.55 4.31
N ASN A 226 -6.78 -15.39 3.96
CA ASN A 226 -5.51 -15.30 3.22
C ASN A 226 -4.29 -15.20 4.13
N TYR A 227 -4.43 -15.42 5.42
CA TYR A 227 -3.32 -15.40 6.38
C TYR A 227 -2.47 -14.13 6.26
N PRO A 228 -3.05 -12.95 6.50
CA PRO A 228 -2.30 -11.71 6.36
C PRO A 228 -1.09 -11.69 7.27
N LEU A 229 0.03 -11.22 6.75
CA LEU A 229 1.24 -11.02 7.53
C LEU A 229 1.00 -9.91 8.55
N LEU A 230 1.57 -10.05 9.74
CA LEU A 230 1.55 -9.00 10.75
C LEU A 230 2.89 -8.26 10.80
N ARG A 231 2.82 -6.96 11.03
CA ARG A 231 3.98 -6.14 11.41
C ARG A 231 3.58 -5.10 12.46
N SER A 232 4.58 -4.58 13.18
CA SER A 232 4.37 -3.46 14.10
C SER A 232 5.54 -2.48 14.05
N TYR A 233 5.37 -1.31 14.66
CA TYR A 233 6.42 -0.30 14.80
C TYR A 233 7.50 -0.75 15.79
N SER A 234 8.69 -0.14 15.67
CA SER A 234 9.84 -0.44 16.54
C SER A 234 9.68 -0.01 18.01
N GLY A 235 8.65 0.78 18.32
CA GLY A 235 8.59 1.51 19.58
C GLY A 235 9.58 2.68 19.64
N THR A 236 9.65 3.36 20.76
CA THR A 236 10.51 4.55 20.98
C THR A 236 11.63 4.30 21.99
N GLN A 237 11.50 3.27 22.83
CA GLN A 237 12.47 2.87 23.84
C GLN A 237 12.65 1.35 23.85
N ASN A 238 13.83 0.86 24.31
CA ASN A 238 14.15 -0.57 24.35
C ASN A 238 13.93 -1.29 23.01
N ILE A 239 14.25 -0.64 21.89
CA ILE A 239 13.82 -1.00 20.54
C ILE A 239 14.26 -2.42 20.16
N ILE A 240 15.47 -2.85 20.52
CA ILE A 240 15.97 -4.21 20.23
C ILE A 240 15.18 -5.28 21.02
N LYS A 241 14.87 -5.01 22.29
CA LYS A 241 14.05 -5.93 23.10
C LYS A 241 12.64 -6.04 22.49
N PHE A 242 12.08 -4.93 22.05
CA PHE A 242 10.76 -4.91 21.43
C PHE A 242 10.77 -5.64 20.07
N ALA A 243 11.81 -5.45 19.27
CA ALA A 243 12.01 -6.19 18.03
C ALA A 243 12.02 -7.71 18.23
N ASP A 244 12.66 -8.20 19.32
CA ASP A 244 12.66 -9.62 19.66
C ASP A 244 11.27 -10.12 20.11
N VAL A 245 10.51 -9.32 20.85
CA VAL A 245 9.11 -9.61 21.17
C VAL A 245 8.29 -9.76 19.89
N LEU A 246 8.36 -8.79 18.97
CA LEU A 246 7.61 -8.81 17.71
C LEU A 246 7.98 -10.05 16.85
N ARG A 247 9.27 -10.38 16.78
CA ARG A 247 9.76 -11.57 16.06
C ARG A 247 9.16 -12.87 16.63
N ARG A 248 9.17 -13.02 17.96
CA ARG A 248 8.72 -14.25 18.65
C ARG A 248 7.20 -14.39 18.75
N THR A 249 6.46 -13.29 18.63
CA THR A 249 5.02 -13.28 18.86
C THR A 249 4.20 -13.20 17.60
N ILE A 250 4.54 -12.28 16.68
CA ILE A 250 3.77 -12.04 15.45
C ILE A 250 4.53 -12.39 14.17
N ASN A 251 5.73 -12.98 14.26
CA ASN A 251 6.59 -13.22 13.10
C ASN A 251 6.72 -11.96 12.23
N ASN A 252 7.11 -10.84 12.86
CA ASN A 252 7.09 -9.51 12.29
C ASN A 252 7.61 -9.46 10.85
N ALA A 253 6.76 -9.15 9.88
CA ALA A 253 7.06 -9.27 8.45
C ALA A 253 8.24 -8.40 8.00
N TRP A 254 8.39 -7.21 8.60
CA TRP A 254 9.58 -6.35 8.49
C TRP A 254 9.61 -5.34 9.63
N CYS A 255 10.80 -4.85 9.94
CA CYS A 255 10.99 -3.76 10.88
C CYS A 255 10.69 -2.41 10.22
N ALA A 256 10.06 -1.49 10.95
CA ALA A 256 10.01 -0.10 10.58
C ALA A 256 10.71 0.73 11.66
N VAL A 257 11.84 1.31 11.34
CA VAL A 257 12.69 2.08 12.25
C VAL A 257 13.02 3.43 11.62
N PRO A 258 13.11 4.52 12.40
CA PRO A 258 13.64 5.79 11.91
C PRO A 258 15.18 5.77 11.90
N LEU A 259 15.81 6.73 11.22
CA LEU A 259 17.22 7.05 11.39
C LEU A 259 17.39 8.23 12.37
N PHE A 260 16.68 9.33 12.15
CA PHE A 260 16.78 10.58 12.94
C PHE A 260 15.68 10.76 13.99
N TRP A 261 14.50 10.18 13.75
CA TRP A 261 13.28 10.46 14.50
C TRP A 261 13.12 9.57 15.75
N TYR A 262 12.05 9.78 16.51
CA TYR A 262 11.80 9.20 17.83
C TYR A 262 12.92 9.57 18.83
N SER A 263 13.29 10.85 18.83
CA SER A 263 14.38 11.42 19.60
C SER A 263 13.99 12.82 20.10
N GLU A 264 14.95 13.56 20.64
CA GLU A 264 14.77 15.00 20.97
C GLU A 264 14.39 15.85 19.75
N LEU A 265 14.63 15.36 18.52
CA LEU A 265 14.30 16.07 17.28
C LEU A 265 12.79 16.21 17.06
N ASP A 266 11.99 15.21 17.38
CA ASP A 266 10.53 15.23 17.27
C ASP A 266 9.81 15.11 18.61
N LYS A 267 10.54 15.13 19.69
CA LYS A 267 10.04 15.06 21.07
C LYS A 267 9.25 13.77 21.40
N ARG A 268 9.41 12.72 20.61
CA ARG A 268 8.81 11.40 20.84
C ARG A 268 9.73 10.46 21.63
N GLY A 269 10.73 10.98 22.29
CA GLY A 269 11.63 10.24 23.16
C GLY A 269 12.70 11.16 23.75
N PRO A 270 13.29 10.79 24.88
CA PRO A 270 14.28 11.61 25.58
C PRO A 270 15.69 11.51 24.99
N ARG A 271 15.90 10.59 24.04
CA ARG A 271 17.23 10.30 23.49
C ARG A 271 17.81 11.48 22.73
N LYS A 272 19.09 11.79 22.98
CA LYS A 272 19.82 12.75 22.16
C LYS A 272 19.90 12.25 20.71
N LEU A 273 19.88 13.18 19.76
CA LEU A 273 19.82 12.82 18.32
C LEU A 273 20.93 11.85 17.92
N LYS A 274 22.17 12.11 18.33
CA LYS A 274 23.34 11.23 18.08
C LYS A 274 23.11 9.82 18.62
N ASP A 275 22.63 9.70 19.87
CA ASP A 275 22.42 8.40 20.51
C ASP A 275 21.27 7.63 19.86
N ALA A 276 20.20 8.35 19.46
CA ALA A 276 19.08 7.77 18.73
C ALA A 276 19.52 7.21 17.37
N ILE A 277 20.32 7.95 16.62
CA ILE A 277 20.88 7.47 15.34
C ILE A 277 21.69 6.18 15.56
N ALA A 278 22.59 6.17 16.54
CA ALA A 278 23.41 5.00 16.85
C ALA A 278 22.57 3.78 17.26
N GLU A 279 21.56 3.96 18.11
CA GLU A 279 20.68 2.87 18.52
C GLU A 279 19.82 2.37 17.34
N ASN A 280 19.28 3.27 16.50
CA ASN A 280 18.52 2.91 15.33
C ASN A 280 19.37 2.10 14.32
N GLN A 281 20.64 2.45 14.14
CA GLN A 281 21.60 1.67 13.35
C GLN A 281 21.81 0.26 13.95
N GLN A 282 21.91 0.14 15.28
CA GLN A 282 22.02 -1.17 15.93
C GLN A 282 20.77 -2.04 15.71
N VAL A 283 19.58 -1.42 15.69
CA VAL A 283 18.33 -2.13 15.36
C VAL A 283 18.33 -2.61 13.91
N MET A 284 18.81 -1.79 12.96
CA MET A 284 18.97 -2.21 11.56
C MET A 284 19.92 -3.42 11.46
N LYS A 285 21.07 -3.34 12.16
CA LYS A 285 22.06 -4.44 12.21
C LYS A 285 21.46 -5.70 12.80
N TRP A 286 20.73 -5.60 13.92
CA TRP A 286 20.09 -6.74 14.57
C TRP A 286 19.12 -7.47 13.64
N HIS A 287 18.35 -6.73 12.82
CA HIS A 287 17.44 -7.31 11.81
C HIS A 287 18.21 -7.89 10.62
N GLY A 288 19.25 -7.19 10.14
CA GLY A 288 20.11 -7.67 9.05
C GLY A 288 20.75 -9.02 9.36
N GLU A 289 21.30 -9.20 10.58
CA GLU A 289 21.87 -10.46 11.07
C GLU A 289 20.85 -11.62 11.10
N ARG A 290 19.55 -11.31 11.14
CA ARG A 290 18.43 -12.28 11.17
C ARG A 290 17.69 -12.41 9.86
N ASN A 291 18.20 -11.74 8.82
CA ASN A 291 17.58 -11.69 7.50
C ASN A 291 16.12 -11.19 7.51
N ILE A 292 15.77 -10.33 8.49
CA ILE A 292 14.45 -9.69 8.56
C ILE A 292 14.51 -8.39 7.74
N PRO A 293 13.56 -8.15 6.81
CA PRO A 293 13.53 -6.91 6.03
C PRO A 293 13.38 -5.66 6.91
N VAL A 294 13.92 -4.54 6.45
CA VAL A 294 13.91 -3.28 7.19
C VAL A 294 13.37 -2.14 6.33
N GLU A 295 12.45 -1.37 6.88
CA GLU A 295 11.97 -0.08 6.39
C GLU A 295 12.54 1.04 7.25
N VAL A 296 13.09 2.10 6.63
CA VAL A 296 13.51 3.29 7.36
C VAL A 296 12.61 4.46 6.98
N ASN A 297 11.94 5.03 7.98
CA ASN A 297 10.80 5.95 7.78
C ASN A 297 11.20 7.40 7.46
N ASP A 298 12.46 7.74 7.50
CA ASP A 298 12.96 9.12 7.44
C ASP A 298 12.49 9.94 6.25
N PRO A 299 12.42 9.39 5.03
CA PRO A 299 12.09 10.19 3.85
C PRO A 299 10.76 10.93 3.96
N HIS A 300 9.75 10.28 4.55
CA HIS A 300 8.45 10.91 4.71
C HIS A 300 8.36 11.78 5.97
N HIS A 301 9.10 11.46 7.02
CA HIS A 301 9.13 12.30 8.23
C HIS A 301 9.68 13.70 7.96
N TRP A 302 10.70 13.83 7.10
CA TRP A 302 11.19 15.12 6.65
C TRP A 302 10.15 15.87 5.81
N SER A 303 9.53 15.19 4.83
CA SER A 303 8.49 15.76 3.98
C SER A 303 7.24 16.19 4.78
N LEU A 304 6.83 15.42 5.81
CA LEU A 304 5.72 15.78 6.72
C LEU A 304 6.00 17.03 7.57
N ARG A 305 7.23 17.50 7.60
CA ARG A 305 7.65 18.72 8.33
C ARG A 305 8.01 19.86 7.38
N ASP A 306 7.54 19.74 6.14
CA ASP A 306 7.76 20.71 5.07
C ASP A 306 9.24 20.96 4.72
N ALA A 307 10.12 19.97 4.96
CA ALA A 307 11.45 19.99 4.38
C ALA A 307 11.34 20.01 2.85
N HIS A 308 12.11 20.87 2.16
CA HIS A 308 12.02 20.96 0.70
C HIS A 308 12.42 19.63 0.02
N ASP A 309 11.99 19.47 -1.23
CA ASP A 309 12.05 18.17 -1.91
C ASP A 309 13.43 17.53 -1.94
N ALA A 310 14.52 18.31 -2.09
CA ALA A 310 15.88 17.78 -2.14
C ALA A 310 16.32 17.17 -0.79
N ILE A 311 15.90 17.72 0.35
CA ILE A 311 16.14 17.10 1.66
C ILE A 311 15.38 15.76 1.76
N GLY A 312 14.13 15.70 1.27
CA GLY A 312 13.35 14.46 1.24
C GLY A 312 14.00 13.37 0.38
N VAL A 313 14.64 13.75 -0.73
CA VAL A 313 15.41 12.84 -1.61
C VAL A 313 16.71 12.40 -0.93
N THR A 314 17.45 13.33 -0.33
CA THR A 314 18.67 13.02 0.44
C THR A 314 18.39 12.09 1.60
N ALA A 315 17.31 12.33 2.34
CA ALA A 315 16.92 11.48 3.47
C ALA A 315 16.60 10.05 3.03
N ALA A 316 16.01 9.86 1.83
CA ALA A 316 15.78 8.54 1.26
C ALA A 316 17.10 7.79 0.99
N TYR A 317 18.07 8.48 0.40
CA TYR A 317 19.39 7.92 0.18
C TYR A 317 20.10 7.57 1.49
N LEU A 318 20.14 8.49 2.46
CA LEU A 318 20.78 8.25 3.77
C LEU A 318 20.15 7.09 4.51
N ALA A 319 18.84 6.96 4.47
CA ALA A 319 18.09 5.85 5.07
C ALA A 319 18.51 4.49 4.48
N ALA A 320 18.50 4.37 3.16
CA ALA A 320 18.91 3.15 2.47
C ALA A 320 20.40 2.86 2.63
N TYR A 321 21.25 3.89 2.57
CA TYR A 321 22.69 3.76 2.74
C TYR A 321 23.05 3.24 4.14
N ASN A 322 22.44 3.78 5.19
CA ASN A 322 22.62 3.30 6.56
C ASN A 322 22.13 1.86 6.71
N ALA A 323 20.95 1.51 6.19
CA ALA A 323 20.44 0.15 6.22
C ALA A 323 21.42 -0.84 5.55
N LYS A 324 21.93 -0.51 4.36
CA LYS A 324 22.94 -1.31 3.65
C LYS A 324 24.22 -1.48 4.47
N LYS A 325 24.75 -0.41 5.03
CA LYS A 325 25.98 -0.44 5.85
C LYS A 325 25.82 -1.21 7.15
N MET A 326 24.60 -1.30 7.67
CA MET A 326 24.26 -2.12 8.83
C MET A 326 23.95 -3.59 8.48
N GLY A 327 24.15 -4.01 7.22
CA GLY A 327 24.01 -5.40 6.79
C GLY A 327 22.58 -5.86 6.51
N VAL A 328 21.64 -4.93 6.33
CA VAL A 328 20.27 -5.25 5.85
C VAL A 328 20.36 -5.76 4.42
N LYS A 329 19.72 -6.92 4.15
CA LYS A 329 19.70 -7.51 2.80
C LYS A 329 18.47 -7.13 1.99
N ASN A 330 17.31 -7.03 2.64
CA ASN A 330 16.03 -6.71 2.03
C ASN A 330 15.53 -5.38 2.60
N TYR A 331 15.58 -4.33 1.81
CA TYR A 331 15.22 -2.98 2.22
C TYR A 331 13.87 -2.58 1.65
N VAL A 332 12.92 -2.19 2.51
CA VAL A 332 11.62 -1.64 2.10
C VAL A 332 11.75 -0.12 2.02
N ALA A 333 11.86 0.41 0.80
CA ALA A 333 11.95 1.83 0.53
C ALA A 333 10.57 2.46 0.48
N GLN A 334 10.30 3.46 1.32
CA GLN A 334 8.99 4.11 1.41
C GLN A 334 8.91 5.38 0.56
N TYR A 335 7.89 5.42 -0.30
CA TYR A 335 7.55 6.54 -1.20
C TYR A 335 6.18 7.09 -0.83
N MET A 336 6.15 8.25 -0.14
CA MET A 336 4.90 8.88 0.27
C MET A 336 4.54 10.00 -0.71
N PHE A 337 3.43 9.82 -1.39
CA PHE A 337 2.84 10.79 -2.30
C PHE A 337 1.98 11.80 -1.56
N ASN A 338 1.67 12.91 -2.20
CA ASN A 338 0.80 13.97 -1.68
C ASN A 338 1.33 14.58 -0.35
N VAL A 339 2.65 14.69 -0.21
CA VAL A 339 3.31 15.26 0.97
C VAL A 339 4.49 16.14 0.53
N PRO A 340 4.52 17.39 1.01
CA PRO A 340 3.46 18.10 1.74
C PRO A 340 2.20 18.35 0.89
N ALA A 341 1.15 18.90 1.49
CA ALA A 341 -0.05 19.27 0.77
C ALA A 341 0.25 20.26 -0.37
N PHE A 342 -0.58 20.25 -1.43
CA PHE A 342 -0.47 21.11 -2.62
C PHE A 342 0.70 20.84 -3.57
N ILE A 343 1.43 19.74 -3.39
CA ILE A 343 2.36 19.25 -4.41
C ILE A 343 1.55 18.72 -5.60
N SER A 344 1.94 19.11 -6.82
CA SER A 344 1.29 18.58 -8.02
C SER A 344 1.66 17.11 -8.26
N PRO A 345 0.78 16.31 -8.87
CA PRO A 345 1.09 14.91 -9.24
C PRO A 345 2.37 14.79 -10.06
N GLU A 346 2.61 15.70 -10.98
CA GLU A 346 3.78 15.77 -11.84
C GLU A 346 5.09 15.94 -11.02
N MET A 347 5.10 16.90 -10.10
CA MET A 347 6.28 17.19 -9.26
C MET A 347 6.48 16.11 -8.19
N ASP A 348 5.41 15.49 -7.73
CA ASP A 348 5.48 14.38 -6.77
C ASP A 348 6.08 13.12 -7.41
N ILE A 349 5.68 12.77 -8.64
CA ILE A 349 6.33 11.69 -9.42
C ILE A 349 7.81 12.00 -9.62
N ALA A 350 8.18 13.22 -10.00
CA ALA A 350 9.58 13.61 -10.18
C ALA A 350 10.41 13.38 -8.90
N LYS A 351 9.86 13.77 -7.75
CA LYS A 351 10.47 13.53 -6.43
C LYS A 351 10.61 12.03 -6.11
N MET A 352 9.58 11.22 -6.41
CA MET A 352 9.67 9.77 -6.18
C MET A 352 10.69 9.12 -7.11
N LEU A 353 10.75 9.50 -8.38
CA LEU A 353 11.76 8.98 -9.32
C LEU A 353 13.20 9.35 -8.91
N ALA A 354 13.42 10.56 -8.39
CA ALA A 354 14.72 10.95 -7.86
C ALA A 354 15.14 10.12 -6.65
N LYS A 355 14.19 9.85 -5.72
CA LYS A 355 14.43 8.92 -4.60
C LYS A 355 14.74 7.50 -5.08
N ILE A 356 13.97 6.99 -6.04
CA ILE A 356 14.15 5.64 -6.60
C ILE A 356 15.55 5.51 -7.19
N GLU A 357 15.97 6.46 -8.06
CA GLU A 357 17.26 6.39 -8.73
C GLU A 357 18.42 6.36 -7.74
N LEU A 358 18.40 7.24 -6.73
CA LEU A 358 19.46 7.27 -5.71
C LEU A 358 19.44 6.05 -4.77
N VAL A 359 18.26 5.59 -4.35
CA VAL A 359 18.12 4.43 -3.46
C VAL A 359 18.49 3.14 -4.19
N GLU A 360 18.00 2.94 -5.41
CA GLU A 360 18.26 1.72 -6.17
C GLU A 360 19.68 1.66 -6.75
N SER A 361 20.38 2.81 -6.86
CA SER A 361 21.82 2.80 -7.16
C SER A 361 22.67 2.07 -6.10
N LEU A 362 22.09 1.84 -4.91
CA LEU A 362 22.75 1.10 -3.83
C LEU A 362 22.56 -0.43 -3.95
N GLN A 363 21.70 -0.92 -4.85
CA GLN A 363 21.43 -2.36 -5.00
C GLN A 363 22.68 -3.13 -5.46
N ASP A 364 22.85 -4.32 -4.90
CA ASP A 364 23.82 -5.33 -5.29
C ASP A 364 23.31 -6.73 -4.90
N ASP A 365 24.16 -7.75 -4.99
CA ASP A 365 23.82 -9.14 -4.66
C ASP A 365 23.39 -9.31 -3.18
N ASN A 366 23.81 -8.40 -2.31
CA ASN A 366 23.57 -8.44 -0.86
C ASN A 366 22.56 -7.38 -0.36
N PHE A 367 22.06 -6.52 -1.23
CA PHE A 367 21.13 -5.46 -0.88
C PHE A 367 20.07 -5.27 -1.95
N LYS A 368 18.86 -5.75 -1.69
CA LYS A 368 17.69 -5.61 -2.57
C LYS A 368 16.72 -4.58 -2.04
N VAL A 369 16.13 -3.79 -2.94
CA VAL A 369 15.18 -2.73 -2.61
C VAL A 369 13.77 -3.12 -3.07
N TYR A 370 12.81 -3.03 -2.16
CA TYR A 370 11.38 -3.24 -2.42
C TYR A 370 10.66 -1.91 -2.26
N ARG A 371 10.01 -1.44 -3.31
CA ARG A 371 9.26 -0.17 -3.30
C ARG A 371 7.96 -0.32 -2.54
N GLN A 372 7.75 0.52 -1.52
CA GLN A 372 6.47 0.67 -0.84
C GLN A 372 5.93 2.08 -1.11
N ALA A 373 4.75 2.19 -1.72
CA ALA A 373 4.09 3.45 -1.99
C ALA A 373 2.89 3.67 -1.07
N ARG A 374 2.61 4.94 -0.72
CA ARG A 374 1.40 5.36 0.01
C ARG A 374 1.08 6.83 -0.28
N ALA A 375 -0.16 7.23 0.01
CA ALA A 375 -0.53 8.65 0.09
C ALA A 375 -0.25 9.24 1.49
N GLY A 376 -0.07 10.54 1.57
CA GLY A 376 -0.05 11.28 2.82
C GLY A 376 -1.47 11.62 3.28
N LEU A 377 -1.73 11.42 4.58
CA LEU A 377 -3.07 11.66 5.16
C LEU A 377 -3.51 13.12 5.05
N ALA A 378 -2.58 14.08 5.13
CA ALA A 378 -2.88 15.51 5.06
C ALA A 378 -3.56 15.97 3.75
N SER A 379 -3.53 15.16 2.69
CA SER A 379 -4.21 15.43 1.44
C SER A 379 -5.64 14.90 1.36
N PHE A 380 -6.09 14.12 2.35
CA PHE A 380 -7.43 13.56 2.37
C PHE A 380 -8.44 14.58 2.91
N PRO A 381 -9.54 14.81 2.18
CA PRO A 381 -10.64 15.63 2.68
C PRO A 381 -11.44 14.90 3.76
N ALA A 382 -12.11 15.67 4.64
CA ALA A 382 -12.99 15.09 5.66
C ALA A 382 -14.31 14.56 5.08
N ASP A 383 -14.72 15.02 3.90
CA ASP A 383 -15.86 14.46 3.17
C ASP A 383 -15.53 13.07 2.64
N LEU A 384 -16.25 12.05 3.10
CA LEU A 384 -15.93 10.66 2.82
C LEU A 384 -16.07 10.29 1.32
N SER A 385 -16.96 10.95 0.58
CA SER A 385 -17.11 10.71 -0.86
C SER A 385 -15.93 11.29 -1.64
N GLN A 386 -15.49 12.49 -1.29
CA GLN A 386 -14.28 13.09 -1.86
C GLN A 386 -13.03 12.30 -1.45
N ALA A 387 -12.98 11.80 -0.22
CA ALA A 387 -11.87 10.98 0.28
C ALA A 387 -11.71 9.65 -0.47
N LYS A 388 -12.81 9.00 -0.85
CA LYS A 388 -12.77 7.82 -1.75
C LYS A 388 -12.18 8.16 -3.12
N GLY A 389 -12.54 9.31 -3.68
CA GLY A 389 -11.94 9.83 -4.90
C GLY A 389 -10.45 10.11 -4.75
N GLN A 390 -10.04 10.73 -3.63
CA GLN A 390 -8.62 10.99 -3.31
C GLN A 390 -7.83 9.69 -3.17
N LEU A 391 -8.38 8.66 -2.51
CA LEU A 391 -7.75 7.35 -2.39
C LEU A 391 -7.49 6.73 -3.77
N ALA A 392 -8.51 6.73 -4.65
CA ALA A 392 -8.39 6.18 -6.00
C ALA A 392 -7.35 6.95 -6.84
N ALA A 393 -7.38 8.29 -6.81
CA ALA A 393 -6.44 9.13 -7.54
C ALA A 393 -5.00 8.96 -7.05
N SER A 394 -4.80 8.91 -5.73
CA SER A 394 -3.48 8.67 -5.13
C SER A 394 -2.94 7.28 -5.45
N ALA A 395 -3.79 6.26 -5.46
CA ALA A 395 -3.40 4.90 -5.84
C ALA A 395 -2.97 4.85 -7.31
N TYR A 396 -3.76 5.47 -8.22
CA TYR A 396 -3.42 5.55 -9.64
C TYR A 396 -2.05 6.22 -9.87
N LEU A 397 -1.81 7.36 -9.21
CA LEU A 397 -0.53 8.06 -9.29
C LEU A 397 0.63 7.20 -8.77
N ALA A 398 0.44 6.58 -7.61
CA ALA A 398 1.48 5.78 -6.97
C ALA A 398 1.86 4.51 -7.77
N LEU A 399 0.93 3.94 -8.52
CA LEU A 399 1.20 2.77 -9.38
C LEU A 399 2.16 3.09 -10.53
N ALA A 400 2.33 4.36 -10.90
CA ALA A 400 3.32 4.77 -11.91
C ALA A 400 4.77 4.39 -11.54
N ILE A 401 5.09 4.26 -10.25
CA ILE A 401 6.41 3.83 -9.80
C ILE A 401 6.54 2.31 -9.61
N LYS A 402 5.51 1.53 -10.01
CA LYS A 402 5.49 0.06 -9.93
C LYS A 402 5.88 -0.44 -8.52
N PRO A 403 5.12 -0.12 -7.47
CA PRO A 403 5.44 -0.54 -6.12
C PRO A 403 5.24 -2.06 -5.93
N HIS A 404 6.07 -2.67 -5.09
CA HIS A 404 5.89 -4.05 -4.63
C HIS A 404 4.86 -4.14 -3.50
N ILE A 405 4.76 -3.07 -2.71
CA ILE A 405 3.83 -2.93 -1.58
C ILE A 405 3.06 -1.63 -1.76
N TYR A 406 1.74 -1.68 -1.71
CA TYR A 406 0.92 -0.48 -1.63
C TYR A 406 0.29 -0.37 -0.24
N HIS A 407 0.68 0.66 0.50
CA HIS A 407 0.11 0.98 1.79
C HIS A 407 -1.18 1.78 1.57
N VAL A 408 -2.30 1.11 1.68
CA VAL A 408 -3.63 1.71 1.61
C VAL A 408 -3.82 2.62 2.83
N VAL A 409 -4.18 3.87 2.60
CA VAL A 409 -4.66 4.80 3.64
C VAL A 409 -6.18 4.74 3.59
N GLY A 410 -6.82 4.39 4.68
CA GLY A 410 -8.27 4.32 4.73
C GLY A 410 -8.90 5.67 4.39
N TYR A 411 -9.88 5.69 3.51
CA TYR A 411 -10.51 6.95 3.09
C TYR A 411 -11.10 7.74 4.26
N CYS A 412 -11.47 7.05 5.34
CA CYS A 412 -12.06 7.66 6.53
C CYS A 412 -11.04 8.26 7.53
N GLU A 413 -9.73 7.98 7.39
CA GLU A 413 -8.73 8.32 8.41
C GLU A 413 -8.57 9.83 8.68
N ALA A 414 -8.97 10.70 7.76
CA ALA A 414 -9.04 12.15 8.02
C ALA A 414 -10.28 12.57 8.83
N HIS A 415 -11.23 11.65 9.03
CA HIS A 415 -12.48 11.89 9.75
C HIS A 415 -12.54 11.10 11.06
N HIS A 416 -12.21 9.79 11.03
CA HIS A 416 -12.22 8.89 12.18
C HIS A 416 -11.29 7.68 11.97
N ALA A 417 -11.03 6.92 13.03
CA ALA A 417 -10.24 5.69 12.96
C ALA A 417 -10.98 4.63 12.14
N ALA A 418 -10.29 4.02 11.17
CA ALA A 418 -10.86 3.04 10.26
C ALA A 418 -11.25 1.74 10.99
N THR A 419 -12.47 1.27 10.78
CA THR A 419 -12.93 -0.07 11.14
C THR A 419 -12.55 -1.09 10.07
N HIS A 420 -12.79 -2.39 10.33
CA HIS A 420 -12.55 -3.42 9.32
C HIS A 420 -13.37 -3.23 8.05
N GLU A 421 -14.59 -2.70 8.14
CA GLU A 421 -15.46 -2.47 6.98
C GLU A 421 -14.85 -1.45 6.03
N GLU A 422 -14.39 -0.32 6.57
CA GLU A 422 -13.78 0.78 5.80
C GLU A 422 -12.40 0.40 5.26
N ILE A 423 -11.64 -0.42 5.99
CA ILE A 423 -10.38 -0.98 5.51
C ILE A 423 -10.63 -1.91 4.32
N ILE A 424 -11.60 -2.81 4.43
CA ILE A 424 -11.98 -3.72 3.34
C ILE A 424 -12.46 -2.94 2.12
N GLU A 425 -13.32 -1.93 2.32
CA GLU A 425 -13.81 -1.07 1.23
C GLU A 425 -12.65 -0.31 0.57
N SER A 426 -11.75 0.29 1.36
CA SER A 426 -10.56 0.99 0.85
C SER A 426 -9.67 0.08 0.02
N CYS A 427 -9.45 -1.16 0.46
CA CYS A 427 -8.68 -2.15 -0.29
C CYS A 427 -9.37 -2.54 -1.61
N LYS A 428 -10.70 -2.69 -1.61
CA LYS A 428 -11.47 -2.97 -2.83
C LYS A 428 -11.38 -1.82 -3.84
N ILE A 429 -11.45 -0.55 -3.38
CA ILE A 429 -11.23 0.62 -4.23
C ILE A 429 -9.85 0.55 -4.89
N VAL A 430 -8.80 0.32 -4.09
CA VAL A 430 -7.42 0.23 -4.60
C VAL A 430 -7.24 -0.94 -5.56
N ARG A 431 -7.80 -2.12 -5.29
CA ARG A 431 -7.77 -3.27 -6.22
C ARG A 431 -8.43 -2.93 -7.56
N GLY A 432 -9.55 -2.20 -7.55
CA GLY A 432 -10.18 -1.70 -8.78
C GLY A 432 -9.26 -0.77 -9.58
N VAL A 433 -8.52 0.12 -8.91
CA VAL A 433 -7.53 0.99 -9.55
C VAL A 433 -6.37 0.17 -10.13
N ILE A 434 -5.82 -0.79 -9.37
CA ILE A 434 -4.75 -1.67 -9.83
C ILE A 434 -5.19 -2.40 -11.11
N LYS A 435 -6.37 -3.02 -11.12
CA LYS A 435 -6.91 -3.70 -12.30
C LYS A 435 -6.93 -2.77 -13.53
N ASN A 436 -7.42 -1.53 -13.37
CA ASN A 436 -7.49 -0.56 -14.46
C ASN A 436 -6.09 -0.17 -14.98
N VAL A 437 -5.13 0.06 -14.08
CA VAL A 437 -3.75 0.43 -14.46
C VAL A 437 -3.07 -0.69 -15.25
N PHE A 438 -3.29 -1.95 -14.87
CA PHE A 438 -2.71 -3.11 -15.56
C PHE A 438 -3.37 -3.43 -16.92
N LEU A 439 -4.58 -2.91 -17.17
CA LEU A 439 -5.17 -2.94 -18.51
C LEU A 439 -4.50 -1.95 -19.49
N GLY A 440 -3.80 -0.95 -18.95
CA GLY A 440 -3.06 0.06 -19.69
C GLY A 440 -3.27 1.45 -19.08
N SER A 441 -2.20 2.21 -18.92
CA SER A 441 -2.22 3.56 -18.40
C SER A 441 -1.20 4.45 -19.12
N VAL A 442 -1.42 5.77 -19.07
CA VAL A 442 -0.44 6.74 -19.55
C VAL A 442 0.79 6.71 -18.67
N ASP A 443 1.98 6.60 -19.26
CA ASP A 443 3.25 6.61 -18.54
C ASP A 443 3.69 8.05 -18.23
N ILE A 444 3.17 8.61 -17.16
CA ILE A 444 3.52 9.95 -16.67
C ILE A 444 5.00 10.06 -16.30
N THR A 445 5.71 8.96 -16.06
CA THR A 445 7.13 9.01 -15.70
C THR A 445 8.01 9.51 -16.83
N LYS A 446 7.53 9.45 -18.07
CA LYS A 446 8.25 9.94 -19.28
C LYS A 446 8.00 11.41 -19.60
N ASP A 447 7.15 12.09 -18.85
CA ASP A 447 6.91 13.51 -19.05
C ASP A 447 8.21 14.34 -18.90
N SER A 448 8.41 15.31 -19.78
CA SER A 448 9.64 16.10 -19.84
C SER A 448 9.85 16.98 -18.60
N ASN A 449 8.78 17.50 -18.00
CA ASN A 449 8.88 18.29 -16.78
C ASN A 449 9.20 17.39 -15.57
N VAL A 450 8.61 16.19 -15.54
CA VAL A 450 8.94 15.17 -14.54
C VAL A 450 10.43 14.81 -14.61
N GLN A 451 10.95 14.51 -15.79
CA GLN A 451 12.36 14.13 -15.95
C GLN A 451 13.29 15.29 -15.59
N ARG A 452 13.01 16.52 -16.05
CA ARG A 452 13.81 17.70 -15.71
C ARG A 452 13.86 17.96 -14.19
N ARG A 453 12.70 17.88 -13.50
CA ARG A 453 12.65 18.04 -12.04
C ARG A 453 13.34 16.91 -11.30
N LYS A 454 13.21 15.67 -11.77
CA LYS A 454 13.95 14.52 -11.23
C LYS A 454 15.47 14.76 -11.26
N GLU A 455 16.02 15.15 -12.42
CA GLU A 455 17.45 15.42 -12.60
C GLU A 455 17.93 16.55 -11.69
N GLN A 456 17.14 17.63 -11.60
CA GLN A 456 17.42 18.73 -10.68
C GLN A 456 17.50 18.23 -9.23
N LEU A 457 16.55 17.43 -8.77
CA LEU A 457 16.51 16.91 -7.40
C LEU A 457 17.68 15.98 -7.10
N ILE A 458 18.11 15.15 -8.05
CA ILE A 458 19.29 14.30 -7.90
C ILE A 458 20.55 15.17 -7.74
N LYS A 459 20.70 16.21 -8.55
CA LYS A 459 21.83 17.17 -8.44
C LYS A 459 21.82 17.85 -7.06
N GLU A 460 20.68 18.39 -6.63
CA GLU A 460 20.52 19.07 -5.34
C GLU A 460 20.78 18.12 -4.17
N ALA A 461 20.28 16.88 -4.22
CA ALA A 461 20.55 15.87 -3.20
C ALA A 461 22.04 15.53 -3.09
N ASN A 462 22.74 15.41 -4.22
CA ASN A 462 24.18 15.17 -4.21
C ASN A 462 24.99 16.34 -3.59
N ILE A 463 24.54 17.59 -3.74
CA ILE A 463 25.13 18.74 -3.06
C ILE A 463 25.01 18.59 -1.54
N ILE A 464 23.80 18.21 -1.05
CA ILE A 464 23.57 17.97 0.38
C ILE A 464 24.41 16.80 0.91
N ILE A 465 24.46 15.68 0.17
CA ILE A 465 25.28 14.51 0.51
C ILE A 465 26.77 14.90 0.62
N ASN A 466 27.29 15.67 -0.34
CA ASN A 466 28.68 16.12 -0.33
C ASN A 466 28.95 17.09 0.83
N ALA A 467 28.00 17.95 1.17
CA ALA A 467 28.11 18.83 2.33
C ALA A 467 28.20 18.02 3.66
N ILE A 468 27.40 16.96 3.80
CA ILE A 468 27.51 16.06 4.95
C ILE A 468 28.87 15.38 5.00
N LYS A 469 29.38 14.87 3.86
CA LYS A 469 30.72 14.30 3.79
C LYS A 469 31.82 15.29 4.19
N ALA A 470 31.68 16.55 3.79
CA ALA A 470 32.69 17.58 4.04
C ALA A 470 32.81 18.02 5.52
N ILE A 471 31.76 17.84 6.32
CA ILE A 471 31.75 18.19 7.75
C ILE A 471 32.13 17.03 8.68
N GLY A 472 32.24 15.82 8.14
CA GLY A 472 32.62 14.63 8.89
C GLY A 472 34.13 14.37 8.97
N PRO A 473 34.54 13.47 9.87
CA PRO A 473 35.94 13.09 10.01
C PRO A 473 36.43 12.26 8.81
N LYS A 474 37.73 12.25 8.57
CA LYS A 474 38.32 11.52 7.43
C LYS A 474 38.50 10.02 7.69
N ASP A 475 38.51 9.61 8.95
CA ASP A 475 38.76 8.24 9.40
C ASP A 475 37.48 7.40 9.56
N LYS A 476 36.33 8.01 9.36
CA LYS A 476 35.03 7.34 9.41
C LYS A 476 34.20 7.67 8.17
N ASP A 477 33.20 6.82 7.90
CA ASP A 477 32.21 7.14 6.88
C ASP A 477 31.23 8.22 7.40
N PRO A 478 31.29 9.46 6.90
CA PRO A 478 30.47 10.55 7.41
C PRO A 478 28.97 10.33 7.25
N LEU A 479 28.54 9.51 6.28
CA LEU A 479 27.13 9.23 6.01
C LEU A 479 26.53 8.19 6.97
N THR A 480 27.36 7.54 7.78
CA THR A 480 26.94 6.61 8.83
C THR A 480 27.43 7.01 10.21
N ASP A 481 28.32 7.99 10.34
CA ASP A 481 28.76 8.47 11.65
C ASP A 481 27.65 9.24 12.37
N PRO A 482 27.14 8.76 13.52
CA PRO A 482 26.03 9.40 14.22
C PRO A 482 26.31 10.86 14.62
N GLU A 483 27.58 11.18 14.91
CA GLU A 483 27.97 12.54 15.29
C GLU A 483 27.90 13.49 14.11
N THR A 484 28.40 13.05 12.94
CA THR A 484 28.33 13.81 11.69
C THR A 484 26.89 14.04 11.25
N LEU A 485 26.05 13.01 11.31
CA LEU A 485 24.64 13.11 10.95
C LEU A 485 23.87 14.05 11.92
N ALA A 486 24.09 13.94 13.21
CA ALA A 486 23.52 14.87 14.19
C ALA A 486 23.99 16.31 13.99
N LYS A 487 25.29 16.51 13.66
CA LYS A 487 25.87 17.79 13.31
C LYS A 487 25.24 18.39 12.05
N ALA A 488 24.99 17.59 11.01
CA ALA A 488 24.32 18.04 9.80
C ALA A 488 22.93 18.61 10.06
N VAL A 489 22.17 18.01 10.99
CA VAL A 489 20.89 18.54 11.47
C VAL A 489 21.09 19.81 12.29
N LYS A 490 22.04 19.80 13.22
CA LYS A 490 22.32 20.93 14.12
C LYS A 490 22.68 22.21 13.37
N ILE A 491 23.48 22.13 12.31
CA ILE A 491 23.90 23.31 11.54
C ILE A 491 22.94 23.68 10.41
N GLY A 492 21.94 22.82 10.09
CA GLY A 492 20.88 23.10 9.12
C GLY A 492 21.14 22.58 7.71
N ILE A 493 22.13 21.70 7.49
CA ILE A 493 22.27 20.97 6.22
C ILE A 493 21.01 20.13 5.97
N LEU A 494 20.55 19.41 7.02
CA LEU A 494 19.23 18.79 7.07
C LEU A 494 18.37 19.61 8.04
N ASP A 495 17.28 20.20 7.54
CA ASP A 495 16.41 21.06 8.31
C ASP A 495 14.97 21.05 7.77
N ALA A 496 14.01 21.52 8.55
CA ALA A 496 12.61 21.61 8.16
C ALA A 496 11.91 22.75 8.89
N PRO A 497 10.94 23.45 8.26
CA PRO A 497 10.22 24.57 8.90
C PRO A 497 9.56 24.22 10.23
N HIS A 498 8.98 23.02 10.37
CA HIS A 498 8.30 22.58 11.60
C HIS A 498 9.27 22.28 12.76
N LEU A 499 10.56 22.32 12.53
CA LEU A 499 11.58 22.18 13.58
C LEU A 499 12.01 23.52 14.19
N LYS A 500 11.38 24.63 13.78
CA LYS A 500 11.69 25.96 14.31
C LYS A 500 11.60 25.99 15.83
N GLY A 501 12.66 26.53 16.48
CA GLY A 501 12.75 26.61 17.93
C GLY A 501 13.17 25.30 18.63
N ASN A 502 13.44 24.23 17.91
CA ASN A 502 14.00 23.01 18.50
C ASN A 502 15.51 23.17 18.70
N PRO A 503 16.04 22.96 19.92
CA PRO A 503 17.47 23.13 20.20
C PRO A 503 18.36 22.07 19.54
N ALA A 504 17.83 20.94 19.09
CA ALA A 504 18.60 19.89 18.42
C ALA A 504 18.91 20.18 16.96
N CYS A 505 18.28 21.16 16.34
CA CYS A 505 18.44 21.52 14.93
C CYS A 505 18.66 23.01 14.71
N SER A 506 18.86 23.42 13.47
CA SER A 506 18.94 24.85 13.08
C SER A 506 17.57 25.52 13.14
N GLY A 507 16.53 24.89 12.58
CA GLY A 507 15.18 25.41 12.52
C GLY A 507 15.03 26.74 11.76
N LYS A 508 15.93 27.02 10.82
CA LYS A 508 16.02 28.28 10.05
C LYS A 508 15.51 28.15 8.62
N LEU A 509 15.29 26.92 8.15
CA LEU A 509 14.82 26.68 6.79
C LEU A 509 13.40 27.22 6.61
N ASN A 510 13.20 28.04 5.58
CA ASN A 510 11.86 28.36 5.09
C ASN A 510 11.65 27.65 3.75
N THR A 511 10.42 27.21 3.50
CA THR A 511 10.05 26.53 2.27
C THR A 511 8.78 27.12 1.68
N ARG A 512 8.59 26.94 0.37
CA ARG A 512 7.39 27.39 -0.31
C ARG A 512 7.05 26.48 -1.49
N VAL A 513 5.76 26.16 -1.62
CA VAL A 513 5.26 25.47 -2.81
C VAL A 513 5.17 26.48 -3.96
N ILE A 514 5.87 26.20 -5.05
CA ILE A 514 5.88 27.01 -6.28
C ILE A 514 5.72 26.04 -7.45
N SER A 515 4.72 26.29 -8.30
CA SER A 515 4.39 25.43 -9.45
C SER A 515 4.31 23.93 -9.09
N GLY A 516 3.72 23.65 -7.93
CA GLY A 516 3.47 22.27 -7.47
C GLY A 516 4.69 21.55 -6.88
N ALA A 517 5.85 22.19 -6.72
CA ALA A 517 7.04 21.64 -6.08
C ALA A 517 7.44 22.43 -4.84
N LEU A 518 8.06 21.80 -3.86
CA LEU A 518 8.50 22.45 -2.62
C LEU A 518 9.97 22.85 -2.70
N TYR A 519 10.25 24.14 -2.57
CA TYR A 519 11.58 24.72 -2.65
C TYR A 519 12.02 25.37 -1.33
N ALA A 520 13.33 25.40 -1.09
CA ALA A 520 13.92 26.32 -0.12
C ALA A 520 13.67 27.77 -0.57
N TYR A 521 13.25 28.63 0.35
CA TYR A 521 12.77 29.98 0.02
C TYR A 521 13.36 31.05 0.92
N ASP A 522 13.82 32.13 0.28
CA ASP A 522 14.30 33.33 0.95
C ASP A 522 13.12 34.31 1.11
N ASN A 523 12.62 34.43 2.36
CA ASN A 523 11.49 35.30 2.67
C ASN A 523 11.83 36.79 2.53
N GLU A 524 13.10 37.18 2.75
CA GLU A 524 13.54 38.56 2.66
C GLU A 524 13.62 39.02 1.21
N ASN A 525 14.29 38.23 0.37
CA ASN A 525 14.49 38.53 -1.05
C ASN A 525 13.32 37.97 -1.93
N LYS A 526 12.34 37.29 -1.35
CA LYS A 526 11.15 36.74 -2.02
C LYS A 526 11.50 35.86 -3.22
N ARG A 527 12.49 34.97 -3.09
CA ARG A 527 12.94 34.08 -4.18
C ARG A 527 13.27 32.67 -3.71
N ILE A 528 13.30 31.74 -4.66
CA ILE A 528 13.84 30.40 -4.44
C ILE A 528 15.37 30.53 -4.17
N ILE A 529 15.87 29.72 -3.25
CA ILE A 529 17.31 29.56 -2.99
C ILE A 529 17.74 28.22 -3.59
N SER A 530 18.83 28.23 -4.39
CA SER A 530 19.44 26.97 -4.85
C SER A 530 20.12 26.23 -3.70
N GLU A 531 20.32 24.93 -3.85
CA GLU A 531 21.05 24.16 -2.83
C GLU A 531 22.51 24.54 -2.73
N GLU A 532 23.13 24.91 -3.82
CA GLU A 532 24.49 25.48 -3.79
C GLU A 532 24.56 26.71 -2.88
N GLU A 533 23.67 27.68 -3.12
CA GLU A 533 23.64 28.91 -2.33
C GLU A 533 23.29 28.64 -0.85
N ARG A 534 22.32 27.74 -0.60
CA ARG A 534 21.91 27.39 0.76
C ARG A 534 23.05 26.75 1.56
N ILE A 535 23.70 25.76 0.98
CA ILE A 535 24.83 25.04 1.61
C ILE A 535 26.03 25.97 1.80
N ASP A 536 26.37 26.81 0.83
CA ASP A 536 27.48 27.78 0.94
C ASP A 536 27.24 28.76 2.10
N ARG A 537 26.01 29.28 2.27
CA ARG A 537 25.65 30.14 3.41
C ARG A 537 25.86 29.42 4.77
N ILE A 538 25.44 28.15 4.85
CA ILE A 538 25.57 27.33 6.08
C ILE A 538 27.05 27.09 6.39
N LEU A 539 27.82 26.60 5.41
CA LEU A 539 29.25 26.25 5.61
C LEU A 539 30.13 27.46 5.86
N SER A 540 29.84 28.62 5.26
CA SER A 540 30.59 29.88 5.51
C SER A 540 30.39 30.36 6.95
N THR A 541 29.15 30.31 7.46
CA THR A 541 28.85 30.66 8.84
C THR A 541 29.52 29.69 9.83
N PHE A 542 29.61 28.40 9.48
CA PHE A 542 30.22 27.37 10.30
C PHE A 542 31.77 27.47 10.36
N LYS A 543 32.46 27.95 9.31
CA LYS A 543 33.93 28.13 9.28
C LYS A 543 34.41 29.35 10.08
N ILE A 544 33.51 30.28 10.37
CA ILE A 544 33.83 31.54 11.10
C ILE A 544 33.63 31.39 12.62
N GLY A 545 32.93 30.38 13.09
CA GLY A 545 32.71 30.06 14.50
C GLY A 545 33.50 28.83 14.95
#